data_c83c1fd3ba6323e0fe6e5dd16fa84635
#
_entry.id   c83c1fd3ba6323e0fe6e5dd16fa84635
#
_cell.length_a   1.000
_cell.length_b   1.000
_cell.length_c   1.000
_cell.angle_alpha   90.00
_cell.angle_beta   90.00
_cell.angle_gamma   90.00
#
_symmetry.space_group_name_H-M   'P 1'
#
loop_
_entity.id
_entity.type
_entity.pdbx_description
1 polymer ?
#
loop_
_entity_poly.entity_id
_entity_poly.type
_entity_poly.pdbx_seq_one_letter_code
_entity_poly.pdbx_strand_id
1 'polypeptide(L)'
;MKANIDSKNIGNRKFILELRFDHKVTMLDKKGALVESIQKANVFSVTHWEIGQSDITIRDHEDKEKAKNIVQITLSRLNYNSFQIDSVESFYAKFVKIRKAVEEVLGDLSITRIGSRIIGTYFTESKDYAALLDNFKKSFPAKFLIEEYPAKDFLFRLDYQNGMYQIGPLAKEDDFYRREFNIDGCKTHVGVVIDTDNYLTNVVKDINEPSLVKDVYKLSLSVEKDLFSNLKDF
;
A
#
# COMPACT_ATOMS: atom_id res chain seq x y z
N MET A 1 -1.11 15.43 19.53
CA MET A 1 -0.65 14.49 18.47
C MET A 1 -0.56 13.10 19.09
N LYS A 2 -1.33 12.12 18.60
CA LYS A 2 -1.14 10.73 19.04
C LYS A 2 0.22 10.25 18.50
N ALA A 3 1.04 9.58 19.30
CA ALA A 3 2.39 9.13 18.92
C ALA A 3 2.38 8.25 17.65
N ASN A 4 3.39 8.32 16.80
CA ASN A 4 3.54 7.40 15.65
C ASN A 4 3.77 5.97 16.15
N ILE A 5 3.53 4.97 15.29
CA ILE A 5 3.94 3.59 15.57
C ILE A 5 5.45 3.60 15.80
N ASP A 6 5.92 3.02 16.89
CA ASP A 6 7.35 2.92 17.20
C ASP A 6 8.04 2.08 16.09
N SER A 7 9.14 2.58 15.58
CA SER A 7 9.89 1.93 14.49
C SER A 7 10.32 0.51 14.82
N LYS A 8 10.60 0.21 16.09
CA LYS A 8 10.93 -1.16 16.56
C LYS A 8 9.78 -2.17 16.35
N ASN A 9 8.55 -1.68 16.28
CA ASN A 9 7.37 -2.51 16.07
C ASN A 9 7.00 -2.65 14.59
N ILE A 10 7.70 -1.97 13.69
CA ILE A 10 7.44 -2.02 12.25
C ILE A 10 8.36 -3.07 11.60
N GLY A 11 7.77 -4.05 10.95
CA GLY A 11 8.48 -4.99 10.09
C GLY A 11 8.63 -4.41 8.67
N ASN A 12 7.81 -4.86 7.76
CA ASN A 12 7.80 -4.38 6.38
C ASN A 12 6.57 -3.51 6.13
N ARG A 13 6.71 -2.47 5.32
CA ARG A 13 5.60 -1.62 4.89
C ARG A 13 5.66 -1.37 3.39
N LYS A 14 4.50 -1.38 2.76
CA LYS A 14 4.28 -1.04 1.36
C LYS A 14 3.23 0.06 1.30
N PHE A 15 3.57 1.16 0.68
CA PHE A 15 2.71 2.32 0.50
C PHE A 15 2.27 2.38 -0.95
N ILE A 16 0.99 2.64 -1.18
CA ILE A 16 0.39 2.71 -2.50
C ILE A 16 -0.48 3.96 -2.57
N LEU A 17 -0.26 4.79 -3.59
CA LEU A 17 -1.21 5.84 -3.99
C LEU A 17 -1.66 5.57 -5.42
N GLU A 18 -2.96 5.60 -5.63
CA GLU A 18 -3.62 5.34 -6.91
C GLU A 18 -4.54 6.49 -7.30
N LEU A 19 -4.45 6.91 -8.56
CA LEU A 19 -5.49 7.73 -9.21
C LEU A 19 -6.11 6.91 -10.33
N ARG A 20 -7.44 6.93 -10.41
CA ARG A 20 -8.17 6.51 -11.61
C ARG A 20 -8.77 7.74 -12.28
N PHE A 21 -8.76 7.73 -13.59
CA PHE A 21 -9.20 8.85 -14.42
C PHE A 21 -9.89 8.34 -15.70
N ASP A 22 -10.55 9.25 -16.40
CA ASP A 22 -11.17 8.92 -17.69
C ASP A 22 -10.11 8.40 -18.68
N HIS A 23 -10.49 7.46 -19.53
CA HIS A 23 -9.58 6.81 -20.47
C HIS A 23 -8.80 7.80 -21.33
N LYS A 24 -7.48 7.72 -21.29
CA LYS A 24 -6.52 8.49 -22.10
C LYS A 24 -5.93 7.61 -23.20
N VAL A 25 -6.64 7.46 -24.33
CA VAL A 25 -6.19 6.64 -25.46
C VAL A 25 -4.84 7.14 -26.00
N THR A 26 -4.56 8.45 -25.93
CA THR A 26 -3.27 9.05 -26.30
C THR A 26 -2.08 8.46 -25.54
N MET A 27 -2.31 7.80 -24.40
CA MET A 27 -1.27 7.07 -23.66
C MET A 27 -0.59 6.01 -24.53
N LEU A 28 -1.32 5.38 -25.46
CA LEU A 28 -0.78 4.33 -26.34
C LEU A 28 0.37 4.86 -27.22
N ASP A 29 0.26 6.09 -27.71
CA ASP A 29 1.26 6.71 -28.58
C ASP A 29 2.37 7.42 -27.80
N LYS A 30 2.14 7.73 -26.52
CA LYS A 30 3.03 8.54 -25.69
C LYS A 30 3.83 7.76 -24.64
N LYS A 31 3.88 6.43 -24.74
CA LYS A 31 4.53 5.57 -23.72
C LYS A 31 5.99 5.94 -23.48
N GLY A 32 6.78 6.15 -24.52
CA GLY A 32 8.18 6.59 -24.38
C GLY A 32 8.30 7.95 -23.71
N ALA A 33 7.46 8.91 -24.10
CA ALA A 33 7.44 10.25 -23.50
C ALA A 33 7.08 10.21 -22.01
N LEU A 34 6.19 9.29 -21.58
CA LEU A 34 5.86 9.07 -20.17
C LEU A 34 7.08 8.57 -19.38
N VAL A 35 7.83 7.61 -19.93
CA VAL A 35 9.07 7.12 -19.28
C VAL A 35 10.06 8.28 -19.12
N GLU A 36 10.32 9.05 -20.18
CA GLU A 36 11.24 10.19 -20.14
C GLU A 36 10.79 11.26 -19.14
N SER A 37 9.50 11.56 -19.07
CA SER A 37 8.96 12.56 -18.13
C SER A 37 9.14 12.12 -16.68
N ILE A 38 8.89 10.83 -16.37
CA ILE A 38 9.14 10.28 -15.02
C ILE A 38 10.64 10.31 -14.68
N GLN A 39 11.52 9.99 -15.64
CA GLN A 39 12.97 10.11 -15.44
C GLN A 39 13.39 11.56 -15.14
N LYS A 40 12.87 12.53 -15.89
CA LYS A 40 13.13 13.97 -15.68
C LYS A 40 12.61 14.48 -14.33
N ALA A 41 11.49 13.94 -13.85
CA ALA A 41 10.95 14.30 -12.54
C ALA A 41 11.87 13.92 -11.37
N ASN A 42 12.82 13.01 -11.60
CA ASN A 42 13.91 12.60 -10.69
C ASN A 42 13.42 12.27 -9.26
N VAL A 43 12.33 11.50 -9.18
CA VAL A 43 11.73 11.11 -7.89
C VAL A 43 12.39 9.87 -7.28
N PHE A 44 12.96 9.04 -8.14
CA PHE A 44 13.84 7.91 -7.83
C PHE A 44 14.69 7.60 -9.06
N SER A 45 15.76 6.82 -8.90
CA SER A 45 16.62 6.42 -10.03
C SER A 45 15.88 5.41 -10.90
N VAL A 46 15.39 5.82 -12.05
CA VAL A 46 14.73 4.93 -13.02
C VAL A 46 15.80 4.10 -13.74
N THR A 47 15.86 2.81 -13.47
CA THR A 47 16.83 1.89 -14.07
C THR A 47 16.20 0.88 -15.02
N HIS A 48 14.88 0.70 -14.92
CA HIS A 48 14.16 -0.27 -15.75
C HIS A 48 12.73 0.17 -16.05
N TRP A 49 12.26 -0.17 -17.24
CA TRP A 49 10.85 0.01 -17.63
C TRP A 49 10.39 -1.12 -18.55
N GLU A 50 9.13 -1.46 -18.44
CA GLU A 50 8.44 -2.41 -19.29
C GLU A 50 7.27 -1.69 -19.96
N ILE A 51 7.16 -1.82 -21.28
CA ILE A 51 6.08 -1.24 -22.08
C ILE A 51 5.21 -2.39 -22.56
N GLY A 52 4.05 -2.55 -21.92
CA GLY A 52 3.03 -3.50 -22.31
C GLY A 52 2.10 -2.95 -23.40
N GLN A 53 1.10 -3.72 -23.79
CA GLN A 53 0.13 -3.32 -24.80
C GLN A 53 -0.70 -2.10 -24.36
N SER A 54 -1.17 -2.07 -23.10
CA SER A 54 -2.04 -1.02 -22.54
C SER A 54 -1.51 -0.44 -21.22
N ASP A 55 -0.25 -0.69 -20.89
CA ASP A 55 0.36 -0.27 -19.63
C ASP A 55 1.84 0.03 -19.78
N ILE A 56 2.37 0.70 -18.77
CA ILE A 56 3.81 0.93 -18.57
C ILE A 56 4.10 0.65 -17.10
N THR A 57 5.18 -0.07 -16.84
CA THR A 57 5.74 -0.24 -15.49
C THR A 57 7.14 0.33 -15.45
N ILE A 58 7.42 1.25 -14.53
CA ILE A 58 8.73 1.93 -14.37
C ILE A 58 9.24 1.61 -12.97
N ARG A 59 10.51 1.21 -12.86
CA ARG A 59 11.11 0.74 -11.60
C ARG A 59 12.51 1.31 -11.36
N ASP A 60 12.92 1.32 -10.11
CA ASP A 60 14.28 1.67 -9.68
C ASP A 60 15.25 0.48 -9.67
N HIS A 61 14.80 -0.71 -10.09
CA HIS A 61 15.64 -1.90 -10.21
C HIS A 61 15.15 -2.79 -11.35
N GLU A 62 16.08 -3.41 -12.09
CA GLU A 62 15.78 -4.36 -13.17
C GLU A 62 15.01 -5.59 -12.63
N ASP A 63 15.52 -6.16 -11.55
CA ASP A 63 14.84 -7.23 -10.84
C ASP A 63 13.62 -6.67 -10.09
N LYS A 64 12.44 -7.16 -10.44
CA LYS A 64 11.17 -6.73 -9.84
C LYS A 64 11.11 -6.97 -8.34
N GLU A 65 11.74 -8.04 -7.85
CA GLU A 65 11.75 -8.40 -6.44
C GLU A 65 12.63 -7.46 -5.61
N LYS A 66 13.60 -6.80 -6.24
CA LYS A 66 14.50 -5.82 -5.59
C LYS A 66 14.02 -4.38 -5.73
N ALA A 67 13.05 -4.13 -6.60
CA ALA A 67 12.52 -2.79 -6.81
C ALA A 67 11.87 -2.24 -5.53
N LYS A 68 12.26 -1.03 -5.14
CA LYS A 68 11.72 -0.30 -3.98
C LYS A 68 10.65 0.71 -4.38
N ASN A 69 10.74 1.22 -5.59
CA ASN A 69 9.79 2.17 -6.15
C ASN A 69 9.28 1.67 -7.49
N ILE A 70 7.96 1.64 -7.65
CA ILE A 70 7.29 1.17 -8.87
C ILE A 70 6.21 2.17 -9.25
N VAL A 71 6.26 2.68 -10.47
CA VAL A 71 5.18 3.45 -11.09
C VAL A 71 4.52 2.59 -12.15
N GLN A 72 3.20 2.48 -12.11
CA GLN A 72 2.40 1.84 -13.15
C GLN A 72 1.42 2.83 -13.74
N ILE A 73 1.37 2.91 -15.06
CA ILE A 73 0.47 3.79 -15.80
C ILE A 73 -0.28 2.93 -16.81
N THR A 74 -1.61 3.04 -16.78
CA THR A 74 -2.51 2.39 -17.76
C THR A 74 -3.36 3.45 -18.45
N LEU A 75 -4.24 3.04 -19.35
CA LEU A 75 -5.18 3.95 -20.03
C LEU A 75 -6.02 4.81 -19.07
N SER A 76 -6.25 4.36 -17.84
CA SER A 76 -7.15 5.01 -16.88
C SER A 76 -6.65 4.99 -15.43
N ARG A 77 -5.37 4.67 -15.21
CA ARG A 77 -4.83 4.54 -13.85
C ARG A 77 -3.37 4.97 -13.79
N LEU A 78 -3.05 5.71 -12.73
CA LEU A 78 -1.70 5.96 -12.26
C LEU A 78 -1.56 5.36 -10.87
N ASN A 79 -0.56 4.51 -10.67
CA ASN A 79 -0.25 3.87 -9.41
C ASN A 79 1.22 4.07 -9.07
N TYR A 80 1.51 4.50 -7.84
CA TYR A 80 2.86 4.58 -7.29
C TYR A 80 2.96 3.72 -6.04
N ASN A 81 3.85 2.74 -6.06
CA ASN A 81 4.16 1.86 -4.95
C ASN A 81 5.55 2.16 -4.41
N SER A 82 5.71 2.20 -3.10
CA SER A 82 7.02 2.25 -2.44
C SER A 82 7.09 1.27 -1.29
N PHE A 83 8.16 0.48 -1.25
CA PHE A 83 8.48 -0.47 -0.18
C PHE A 83 9.44 0.14 0.85
N GLN A 84 9.97 1.31 0.57
CA GLN A 84 10.89 2.01 1.45
C GLN A 84 10.66 3.51 1.30
N ILE A 85 10.23 4.14 2.39
CA ILE A 85 10.01 5.58 2.43
C ILE A 85 10.90 6.21 3.50
N ASP A 86 11.48 7.38 3.16
CA ASP A 86 12.24 8.17 4.12
C ASP A 86 11.31 8.83 5.14
N SER A 87 10.18 9.34 4.65
CA SER A 87 9.11 9.90 5.46
C SER A 87 7.77 9.83 4.72
N VAL A 88 6.68 9.98 5.47
CA VAL A 88 5.32 10.06 4.95
C VAL A 88 5.17 11.23 3.96
N GLU A 89 5.76 12.36 4.31
CA GLU A 89 5.75 13.57 3.48
C GLU A 89 6.56 13.38 2.19
N SER A 90 7.71 12.71 2.29
CA SER A 90 8.56 12.40 1.13
C SER A 90 7.82 11.50 0.12
N PHE A 91 7.12 10.46 0.59
CA PHE A 91 6.34 9.58 -0.28
C PHE A 91 5.25 10.35 -1.03
N TYR A 92 4.48 11.16 -0.30
CA TYR A 92 3.44 11.99 -0.91
C TYR A 92 4.02 13.00 -1.91
N ALA A 93 5.11 13.68 -1.57
CA ALA A 93 5.77 14.62 -2.46
C ALA A 93 6.29 13.97 -3.76
N LYS A 94 6.82 12.74 -3.66
CA LYS A 94 7.20 11.94 -4.84
C LYS A 94 5.99 11.66 -5.73
N PHE A 95 4.87 11.24 -5.14
CA PHE A 95 3.64 10.99 -5.90
C PHE A 95 3.13 12.23 -6.63
N VAL A 96 3.13 13.40 -5.98
CA VAL A 96 2.73 14.66 -6.62
C VAL A 96 3.61 14.98 -7.83
N LYS A 97 4.93 14.78 -7.74
CA LYS A 97 5.85 14.98 -8.88
C LYS A 97 5.60 13.98 -10.01
N ILE A 98 5.35 12.69 -9.68
CA ILE A 98 5.01 11.65 -10.65
C ILE A 98 3.72 12.03 -11.39
N ARG A 99 2.67 12.40 -10.65
CA ARG A 99 1.41 12.85 -11.23
C ARG A 99 1.62 14.00 -12.20
N LYS A 100 2.34 15.04 -11.77
CA LYS A 100 2.64 16.20 -12.62
C LYS A 100 3.37 15.80 -13.90
N ALA A 101 4.35 14.92 -13.82
CA ALA A 101 5.06 14.39 -14.98
C ALA A 101 4.14 13.64 -15.95
N VAL A 102 3.14 12.91 -15.45
CA VAL A 102 2.13 12.25 -16.29
C VAL A 102 1.19 13.27 -16.93
N GLU A 103 0.75 14.29 -16.20
CA GLU A 103 -0.11 15.38 -16.70
C GLU A 103 0.59 16.23 -17.78
N GLU A 104 1.88 16.46 -17.68
CA GLU A 104 2.67 17.15 -18.72
C GLU A 104 2.63 16.41 -20.07
N VAL A 105 2.49 15.09 -20.06
CA VAL A 105 2.44 14.28 -21.28
C VAL A 105 1.01 14.02 -21.76
N LEU A 106 0.09 13.68 -20.85
CA LEU A 106 -1.28 13.26 -21.18
C LEU A 106 -2.30 14.38 -21.08
N GLY A 107 -1.91 15.57 -20.61
CA GLY A 107 -2.81 16.64 -20.27
C GLY A 107 -3.55 16.39 -18.96
N ASP A 108 -4.51 17.24 -18.64
CA ASP A 108 -5.31 17.14 -17.42
C ASP A 108 -5.98 15.77 -17.28
N LEU A 109 -5.86 15.17 -16.09
CA LEU A 109 -6.47 13.90 -15.74
C LEU A 109 -7.81 14.14 -15.07
N SER A 110 -8.92 13.81 -15.75
CA SER A 110 -10.26 13.84 -15.13
C SER A 110 -10.37 12.71 -14.12
N ILE A 111 -10.03 13.00 -12.85
CA ILE A 111 -9.95 11.99 -11.79
C ILE A 111 -11.34 11.49 -11.40
N THR A 112 -11.51 10.19 -11.36
CA THR A 112 -12.75 9.50 -10.95
C THR A 112 -12.64 8.77 -9.62
N ARG A 113 -11.41 8.36 -9.23
CA ARG A 113 -11.13 7.72 -7.94
C ARG A 113 -9.74 8.09 -7.45
N ILE A 114 -9.63 8.31 -6.15
CA ILE A 114 -8.38 8.44 -5.41
C ILE A 114 -8.32 7.27 -4.44
N GLY A 115 -7.20 6.54 -4.40
CA GLY A 115 -6.97 5.43 -3.48
C GLY A 115 -5.65 5.55 -2.73
N SER A 116 -5.65 5.15 -1.48
CA SER A 116 -4.45 5.00 -0.65
C SER A 116 -4.50 3.68 0.09
N ARG A 117 -3.50 2.84 -0.09
CA ARG A 117 -3.37 1.56 0.60
C ARG A 117 -2.02 1.47 1.30
N ILE A 118 -2.05 1.04 2.55
CA ILE A 118 -0.85 0.72 3.31
C ILE A 118 -0.96 -0.73 3.76
N ILE A 119 0.02 -1.53 3.36
CA ILE A 119 0.15 -2.92 3.79
C ILE A 119 1.37 -2.97 4.70
N GLY A 120 1.17 -3.40 5.94
CA GLY A 120 2.24 -3.47 6.93
C GLY A 120 2.25 -4.77 7.71
N THR A 121 3.45 -5.15 8.15
CA THR A 121 3.66 -6.20 9.14
C THR A 121 4.23 -5.55 10.40
N TYR A 122 3.68 -5.92 11.56
CA TYR A 122 3.98 -5.25 12.82
C TYR A 122 4.29 -6.29 13.90
N PHE A 123 5.32 -6.04 14.67
CA PHE A 123 5.70 -6.89 15.79
C PHE A 123 4.86 -6.53 17.03
N THR A 124 4.31 -7.55 17.66
CA THR A 124 3.55 -7.48 18.91
C THR A 124 4.42 -8.00 20.08
N GLU A 125 3.84 -8.11 21.26
CA GLU A 125 4.53 -8.69 22.42
C GLU A 125 4.67 -10.20 22.36
N SER A 126 3.89 -10.87 21.53
CA SER A 126 3.94 -12.33 21.36
C SER A 126 5.29 -12.79 20.77
N LYS A 127 5.87 -13.81 21.39
CA LYS A 127 7.18 -14.36 21.01
C LYS A 127 7.10 -15.44 19.93
N ASP A 128 5.98 -16.11 19.84
CA ASP A 128 5.73 -17.17 18.88
C ASP A 128 4.32 -17.09 18.31
N TYR A 129 4.10 -17.82 17.21
CA TYR A 129 2.83 -17.78 16.49
C TYR A 129 1.68 -18.42 17.28
N ALA A 130 1.93 -19.45 18.07
CA ALA A 130 0.90 -20.12 18.84
C ALA A 130 0.33 -19.18 19.92
N ALA A 131 1.21 -18.46 20.63
CA ALA A 131 0.82 -17.46 21.63
C ALA A 131 0.02 -16.31 20.98
N LEU A 132 0.48 -15.82 19.83
CA LEU A 132 -0.24 -14.77 19.06
C LEU A 132 -1.63 -15.26 18.64
N LEU A 133 -1.72 -16.46 18.05
CA LEU A 133 -2.96 -17.05 17.61
C LEU A 133 -3.95 -17.26 18.78
N ASP A 134 -3.46 -17.64 19.94
CA ASP A 134 -4.29 -17.80 21.16
C ASP A 134 -4.81 -16.45 21.66
N ASN A 135 -4.04 -15.38 21.56
CA ASN A 135 -4.51 -14.03 21.88
C ASN A 135 -5.62 -13.58 20.93
N PHE A 136 -5.49 -13.87 19.62
CA PHE A 136 -6.58 -13.65 18.67
C PHE A 136 -7.83 -14.46 19.01
N LYS A 137 -7.71 -15.77 19.32
CA LYS A 137 -8.83 -16.62 19.73
C LYS A 137 -9.57 -16.08 20.96
N LYS A 138 -8.83 -15.59 21.96
CA LYS A 138 -9.41 -15.01 23.18
C LYS A 138 -10.11 -13.68 22.94
N SER A 139 -9.52 -12.84 22.10
CA SER A 139 -10.04 -11.50 21.82
C SER A 139 -11.22 -11.49 20.85
N PHE A 140 -11.31 -12.50 19.97
CA PHE A 140 -12.39 -12.68 19.00
C PHE A 140 -13.07 -14.05 19.18
N PRO A 141 -13.75 -14.29 20.31
CA PRO A 141 -14.37 -15.58 20.58
C PRO A 141 -15.43 -15.92 19.54
N ALA A 142 -15.27 -17.02 18.86
CA ALA A 142 -16.21 -17.49 17.87
C ALA A 142 -16.82 -18.84 18.33
N LYS A 143 -18.14 -18.93 18.37
CA LYS A 143 -18.87 -20.14 18.79
C LYS A 143 -18.58 -21.36 17.90
N PHE A 144 -18.03 -21.17 16.72
CA PHE A 144 -17.67 -22.24 15.80
C PHE A 144 -16.25 -22.77 16.02
N LEU A 145 -15.46 -22.17 16.92
CA LEU A 145 -14.15 -22.71 17.29
C LEU A 145 -14.34 -23.85 18.28
N ILE A 146 -14.12 -25.05 17.81
CA ILE A 146 -14.21 -26.29 18.61
C ILE A 146 -12.85 -26.98 18.60
N GLU A 147 -12.56 -27.72 19.67
CA GLU A 147 -11.24 -28.36 19.86
C GLU A 147 -10.85 -29.34 18.75
N GLU A 148 -11.85 -30.09 18.21
CA GLU A 148 -11.63 -31.06 17.14
C GLU A 148 -11.21 -30.42 15.80
N TYR A 149 -11.52 -29.12 15.62
CA TYR A 149 -11.17 -28.36 14.41
C TYR A 149 -10.40 -27.10 14.80
N PRO A 150 -9.13 -27.21 15.22
CA PRO A 150 -8.36 -26.08 15.68
C PRO A 150 -8.13 -25.08 14.54
N ALA A 151 -8.43 -23.82 14.78
CA ALA A 151 -8.09 -22.77 13.85
C ALA A 151 -6.58 -22.66 13.71
N LYS A 152 -6.11 -22.63 12.47
CA LYS A 152 -4.68 -22.48 12.14
C LYS A 152 -4.32 -21.04 11.82
N ASP A 153 -5.31 -20.24 11.45
CA ASP A 153 -5.15 -18.85 11.04
C ASP A 153 -6.43 -18.04 11.23
N PHE A 154 -6.31 -16.73 11.26
CA PHE A 154 -7.42 -15.77 11.27
C PHE A 154 -7.15 -14.64 10.30
N LEU A 155 -8.16 -14.23 9.55
CA LEU A 155 -8.15 -13.01 8.78
C LEU A 155 -9.48 -12.28 9.00
N PHE A 156 -9.41 -11.13 9.64
CA PHE A 156 -10.55 -10.24 9.80
C PHE A 156 -10.57 -9.24 8.69
N ARG A 157 -11.73 -9.09 8.07
CA ARG A 157 -11.99 -8.03 7.10
C ARG A 157 -13.02 -7.09 7.70
N LEU A 158 -12.69 -5.81 7.70
CA LEU A 158 -13.52 -4.74 8.21
C LEU A 158 -13.80 -3.76 7.07
N ASP A 159 -15.08 -3.45 6.86
CA ASP A 159 -15.49 -2.42 5.91
C ASP A 159 -16.03 -1.23 6.71
N TYR A 160 -15.50 -0.04 6.46
CA TYR A 160 -15.93 1.19 7.13
C TYR A 160 -15.87 2.38 6.18
N GLN A 161 -16.99 3.06 5.96
CA GLN A 161 -17.10 4.17 5.02
C GLN A 161 -16.54 3.79 3.63
N ASN A 162 -15.53 4.51 3.17
CA ASN A 162 -14.84 4.28 1.90
C ASN A 162 -13.50 3.56 2.13
N GLY A 163 -13.46 2.61 3.05
CA GLY A 163 -12.26 1.84 3.38
C GLY A 163 -12.54 0.37 3.60
N MET A 164 -11.55 -0.45 3.26
CA MET A 164 -11.51 -1.87 3.56
C MET A 164 -10.22 -2.17 4.31
N TYR A 165 -10.33 -2.85 5.44
CA TYR A 165 -9.21 -3.17 6.29
C TYR A 165 -9.10 -4.67 6.51
N GLN A 166 -7.89 -5.19 6.50
CA GLN A 166 -7.62 -6.59 6.82
C GLN A 166 -6.62 -6.67 7.95
N ILE A 167 -6.88 -7.55 8.90
CA ILE A 167 -6.07 -7.74 10.10
C ILE A 167 -5.97 -9.24 10.38
N GLY A 168 -4.78 -9.73 10.68
CA GLY A 168 -4.59 -11.11 11.08
C GLY A 168 -3.22 -11.36 11.69
N PRO A 169 -3.05 -12.48 12.43
CA PRO A 169 -1.74 -12.92 12.87
C PRO A 169 -0.90 -13.35 11.65
N LEU A 170 0.41 -13.20 11.73
CA LEU A 170 1.32 -13.52 10.64
C LEU A 170 2.48 -14.37 11.16
N ALA A 171 2.61 -15.58 10.65
CA ALA A 171 3.74 -16.46 10.92
C ALA A 171 5.02 -15.97 10.23
N LYS A 172 6.20 -16.41 10.71
CA LYS A 172 7.50 -15.99 10.14
C LYS A 172 7.67 -16.35 8.67
N GLU A 173 7.14 -17.49 8.26
CA GLU A 173 7.31 -18.07 6.92
C GLU A 173 6.03 -18.00 6.09
N ASP A 174 5.15 -17.05 6.40
CA ASP A 174 3.88 -16.88 5.69
C ASP A 174 4.12 -16.41 4.25
N ASP A 175 3.38 -17.00 3.29
CA ASP A 175 3.43 -16.63 1.87
C ASP A 175 3.03 -15.16 1.61
N PHE A 176 2.38 -14.53 2.57
CA PHE A 176 2.07 -13.11 2.53
C PHE A 176 3.33 -12.25 2.33
N TYR A 177 4.46 -12.62 2.96
CA TYR A 177 5.71 -11.91 2.79
C TYR A 177 6.20 -11.94 1.34
N ARG A 178 6.15 -13.09 0.68
CA ARG A 178 6.53 -13.23 -0.73
C ARG A 178 5.57 -12.45 -1.63
N ARG A 179 4.28 -12.60 -1.42
CA ARG A 179 3.24 -11.98 -2.26
C ARG A 179 3.24 -10.46 -2.18
N GLU A 180 3.39 -9.89 -0.98
CA GLU A 180 3.25 -8.44 -0.79
C GLU A 180 4.59 -7.69 -0.75
N PHE A 181 5.66 -8.32 -0.30
CA PHE A 181 6.95 -7.67 -0.08
C PHE A 181 8.11 -8.25 -0.90
N ASN A 182 7.88 -9.31 -1.64
CA ASN A 182 8.91 -10.05 -2.40
C ASN A 182 10.08 -10.54 -1.51
N ILE A 183 9.78 -11.05 -0.33
CA ILE A 183 10.75 -11.63 0.61
C ILE A 183 10.28 -12.99 1.11
N ASP A 184 11.22 -13.86 1.50
CA ASP A 184 10.95 -15.25 1.93
C ASP A 184 10.43 -15.36 3.38
N GLY A 185 9.99 -14.25 3.98
CA GLY A 185 9.46 -14.22 5.35
C GLY A 185 10.32 -13.38 6.30
N CYS A 186 9.87 -13.29 7.55
CA CYS A 186 10.58 -12.61 8.62
C CYS A 186 11.29 -13.65 9.49
N LYS A 187 12.62 -13.69 9.47
CA LYS A 187 13.40 -14.70 10.22
C LYS A 187 13.38 -14.53 11.74
N THR A 188 13.02 -13.36 12.22
CA THR A 188 13.21 -12.97 13.62
C THR A 188 11.95 -12.91 14.46
N HIS A 189 10.81 -12.54 13.89
CA HIS A 189 9.61 -12.25 14.66
C HIS A 189 8.35 -12.77 13.98
N VAL A 190 7.39 -13.18 14.79
CA VAL A 190 5.97 -13.25 14.42
C VAL A 190 5.34 -11.89 14.60
N GLY A 191 4.21 -11.65 13.99
CA GLY A 191 3.54 -10.35 14.12
C GLY A 191 2.13 -10.36 13.58
N VAL A 192 1.61 -9.19 13.33
CA VAL A 192 0.29 -8.99 12.73
C VAL A 192 0.43 -8.30 11.39
N VAL A 193 -0.44 -8.66 10.46
CA VAL A 193 -0.64 -7.89 9.22
C VAL A 193 -1.75 -6.87 9.46
N ILE A 194 -1.54 -5.66 8.97
CA ILE A 194 -2.56 -4.63 8.83
C ILE A 194 -2.51 -4.15 7.39
N ASP A 195 -3.63 -4.26 6.70
CA ASP A 195 -3.82 -3.78 5.34
C ASP A 195 -4.96 -2.78 5.33
N THR A 196 -4.67 -1.54 4.96
CA THR A 196 -5.66 -0.46 4.89
C THR A 196 -5.82 -0.02 3.44
N ASP A 197 -7.01 -0.13 2.87
CA ASP A 197 -7.38 0.41 1.55
C ASP A 197 -8.48 1.45 1.71
N ASN A 198 -8.12 2.72 1.62
CA ASN A 198 -9.06 3.85 1.69
C ASN A 198 -9.17 4.49 0.31
N TYR A 199 -10.39 4.89 -0.08
CA TYR A 199 -10.62 5.49 -1.38
C TYR A 199 -11.76 6.50 -1.38
N LEU A 200 -11.71 7.42 -2.33
CA LEU A 200 -12.81 8.32 -2.68
C LEU A 200 -13.21 8.04 -4.13
N THR A 201 -14.50 7.91 -4.37
CA THR A 201 -15.10 7.79 -5.71
C THR A 201 -15.93 9.04 -6.01
N ASN A 202 -16.29 9.23 -7.28
CA ASN A 202 -17.07 10.39 -7.74
C ASN A 202 -16.41 11.73 -7.38
N VAL A 203 -15.09 11.80 -7.56
CA VAL A 203 -14.34 13.04 -7.39
C VAL A 203 -14.84 14.06 -8.41
N VAL A 204 -15.49 15.13 -7.93
CA VAL A 204 -16.01 16.18 -8.80
C VAL A 204 -14.86 17.04 -9.29
N LYS A 205 -14.89 17.43 -10.58
CA LYS A 205 -13.81 18.18 -11.27
C LYS A 205 -13.38 19.49 -10.61
N ASP A 206 -14.22 20.09 -9.76
CA ASP A 206 -13.98 21.40 -9.16
C ASP A 206 -13.40 21.35 -7.73
N ILE A 207 -13.17 20.18 -7.18
CA ILE A 207 -12.59 20.05 -5.84
C ILE A 207 -11.08 20.06 -5.95
N ASN A 208 -10.41 20.80 -5.06
CA ASN A 208 -8.96 20.89 -4.96
C ASN A 208 -8.34 19.50 -4.63
N GLU A 209 -8.19 18.73 -5.66
CA GLU A 209 -7.85 17.33 -5.70
C GLU A 209 -6.51 16.96 -5.04
N PRO A 210 -5.43 17.77 -5.07
CA PRO A 210 -4.22 17.49 -4.32
C PRO A 210 -4.47 17.39 -2.81
N SER A 211 -5.40 18.18 -2.25
CA SER A 211 -5.75 18.08 -0.84
C SER A 211 -6.47 16.77 -0.54
N LEU A 212 -7.36 16.31 -1.41
CA LEU A 212 -8.08 15.04 -1.25
C LEU A 212 -7.14 13.82 -1.26
N VAL A 213 -6.15 13.78 -2.15
CA VAL A 213 -5.13 12.72 -2.16
C VAL A 213 -4.40 12.68 -0.82
N LYS A 214 -4.02 13.85 -0.30
CA LYS A 214 -3.36 13.95 1.00
C LYS A 214 -4.25 13.49 2.15
N ASP A 215 -5.54 13.81 2.10
CA ASP A 215 -6.50 13.46 3.15
C ASP A 215 -6.79 11.96 3.16
N VAL A 216 -6.96 11.32 2.00
CA VAL A 216 -7.11 9.85 1.90
C VAL A 216 -5.85 9.14 2.40
N TYR A 217 -4.66 9.65 2.09
CA TYR A 217 -3.41 9.11 2.57
C TYR A 217 -3.26 9.25 4.09
N LYS A 218 -3.58 10.42 4.66
CA LYS A 218 -3.60 10.63 6.11
C LYS A 218 -4.59 9.72 6.83
N LEU A 219 -5.75 9.48 6.22
CA LEU A 219 -6.75 8.55 6.75
C LEU A 219 -6.16 7.14 6.84
N SER A 220 -5.50 6.64 5.79
CA SER A 220 -4.84 5.32 5.81
C SER A 220 -3.81 5.21 6.93
N LEU A 221 -3.00 6.25 7.14
CA LEU A 221 -2.02 6.29 8.24
C LEU A 221 -2.67 6.32 9.63
N SER A 222 -3.80 7.03 9.77
CA SER A 222 -4.53 7.08 11.03
C SER A 222 -5.13 5.72 11.36
N VAL A 223 -5.80 5.09 10.38
CA VAL A 223 -6.42 3.77 10.56
C VAL A 223 -5.36 2.71 10.87
N GLU A 224 -4.26 2.66 10.11
CA GLU A 224 -3.14 1.75 10.37
C GLU A 224 -2.68 1.83 11.83
N LYS A 225 -2.49 3.04 12.31
CA LYS A 225 -2.05 3.31 13.67
C LYS A 225 -3.09 2.92 14.72
N ASP A 226 -4.35 3.27 14.50
CA ASP A 226 -5.43 2.95 15.44
C ASP A 226 -5.61 1.44 15.56
N LEU A 227 -5.54 0.70 14.44
CA LEU A 227 -5.58 -0.75 14.42
C LEU A 227 -4.38 -1.36 15.16
N PHE A 228 -3.16 -0.89 14.88
CA PHE A 228 -1.96 -1.38 15.57
C PHE A 228 -2.01 -1.09 17.08
N SER A 229 -2.52 0.06 17.50
CA SER A 229 -2.62 0.42 18.92
C SER A 229 -3.50 -0.53 19.72
N ASN A 230 -4.44 -1.23 19.07
CA ASN A 230 -5.29 -2.24 19.68
C ASN A 230 -4.68 -3.66 19.66
N LEU A 231 -3.63 -3.86 18.90
CA LEU A 231 -3.01 -5.18 18.68
C LEU A 231 -1.60 -5.31 19.24
N LYS A 232 -0.96 -4.21 19.62
CA LYS A 232 0.46 -4.20 20.05
C LYS A 232 0.75 -5.11 21.24
N ASP A 233 -0.24 -5.27 22.13
CA ASP A 233 -0.12 -6.05 23.37
C ASP A 233 -0.47 -7.54 23.17
N PHE A 234 -0.72 -7.98 21.94
CA PHE A 234 -1.04 -9.37 21.55
C PHE A 234 0.17 -10.29 21.58
#